data_8ee52369c38d5df1f8bac6bc16e8f1ea
#
_entry.id   8ee52369c38d5df1f8bac6bc16e8f1ea
#
_cell.length_a   1.000
_cell.length_b   1.000
_cell.length_c   1.000
_cell.angle_alpha   90.00
_cell.angle_beta   90.00
_cell.angle_gamma   90.00
#
_symmetry.space_group_name_H-M   'P 1'
#
loop_
_entity.id
_entity.type
_entity.pdbx_description
1 polymer ?
#
loop_
_entity_poly.entity_id
_entity_poly.type
_entity_poly.pdbx_seq_one_letter_code
_entity_poly.pdbx_strand_id
1 'polypeptide(L)'
;MTHARISRSGNTSTLAGPVRPIPVVLLAFLTGMFFVNIVSRLILGPLLPIVEQEFGFRHGVAGSLFFFMTVGYCSGLYLSGYVAWRLSHRVTIAASSMTLGTALLAVSWTPSLSGMRVGLVLLGVGSGLYLPSAIAALTENTREAAWGKALAIHELGPNLGYIGAPLLSELLLGFFSWRGVLAALGTQAILLGVIFLLSGLGETAHARPPSLSTMAPLIRDRALWGMAGLFLVSVGVGLGLYTMTPLFLIHAVGMDRFSANLITGLTRVSALLSVFISGFLADRLGRSRAVATSLAAAGACALMVALVRGPWISPVLIFLQAGCVASFYPAGYAMLSTVFPAPFRNIAVSMVMIIGVLVGAGAVPPAVGFLADRYSFSFAFGAAGLATLASLLLLGCFPTRTAPHRATDARERPGER
;
A
#
# COMPACT_ATOMS: atom_id res chain seq x y z
N MET A 1 35.32 -58.55 -22.85
CA MET A 1 35.47 -58.31 -21.42
C MET A 1 36.33 -57.06 -21.22
N THR A 2 35.76 -55.88 -21.04
CA THR A 2 36.57 -54.72 -20.68
C THR A 2 35.61 -53.77 -19.88
N HIS A 3 35.79 -53.79 -18.60
CA HIS A 3 35.04 -52.92 -17.65
C HIS A 3 35.52 -51.47 -17.74
N ALA A 4 34.70 -50.56 -18.22
CA ALA A 4 34.93 -49.12 -18.11
C ALA A 4 34.47 -48.64 -16.71
N ARG A 5 35.42 -48.25 -15.87
CA ARG A 5 35.18 -47.56 -14.60
C ARG A 5 34.72 -46.13 -14.89
N ILE A 6 33.48 -45.81 -14.55
CA ILE A 6 33.00 -44.45 -14.54
C ILE A 6 33.52 -43.81 -13.24
N SER A 7 34.47 -42.88 -13.38
CA SER A 7 34.99 -42.04 -12.35
C SER A 7 33.92 -41.01 -11.95
N ARG A 8 33.35 -41.14 -10.77
CA ARG A 8 32.54 -40.08 -10.11
C ARG A 8 33.52 -39.07 -9.50
N SER A 9 33.88 -38.03 -10.22
CA SER A 9 34.46 -36.83 -9.62
C SER A 9 33.33 -35.83 -9.31
N GLY A 10 32.67 -36.01 -8.19
CA GLY A 10 31.79 -35.02 -7.63
C GLY A 10 32.62 -33.93 -6.93
N ASN A 11 32.94 -32.89 -7.64
CA ASN A 11 33.47 -31.67 -7.01
C ASN A 11 32.47 -30.53 -7.23
N THR A 12 31.39 -30.55 -6.47
CA THR A 12 30.51 -29.40 -6.33
C THR A 12 31.10 -28.48 -5.24
N SER A 13 32.25 -27.88 -5.51
CA SER A 13 32.65 -26.67 -4.80
C SER A 13 31.72 -25.56 -5.26
N THR A 14 30.60 -25.38 -4.57
CA THR A 14 29.86 -24.15 -4.55
C THR A 14 30.81 -23.05 -4.07
N LEU A 15 31.43 -22.37 -5.01
CA LEU A 15 32.16 -21.15 -4.76
C LEU A 15 31.12 -20.16 -4.15
N ALA A 16 31.07 -20.15 -2.83
CA ALA A 16 30.42 -19.08 -2.11
C ALA A 16 31.14 -17.79 -2.51
N GLY A 17 30.56 -17.06 -3.44
CA GLY A 17 31.04 -15.73 -3.80
C GLY A 17 31.16 -14.84 -2.55
N PRO A 18 31.99 -13.79 -2.58
CA PRO A 18 32.27 -12.97 -1.42
C PRO A 18 30.95 -12.53 -0.77
N VAL A 19 30.92 -12.59 0.56
CA VAL A 19 29.77 -12.19 1.39
C VAL A 19 29.48 -10.73 1.09
N ARG A 20 28.52 -10.45 0.19
CA ARG A 20 28.06 -9.07 -0.01
C ARG A 20 27.16 -8.72 1.19
N PRO A 21 27.58 -7.81 2.08
CA PRO A 21 26.73 -7.32 3.16
C PRO A 21 25.52 -6.60 2.55
N ILE A 22 24.44 -6.45 3.34
CA ILE A 22 23.31 -5.60 2.94
C ILE A 22 23.88 -4.21 2.63
N PRO A 23 23.65 -3.64 1.45
CA PRO A 23 24.17 -2.32 1.12
C PRO A 23 23.42 -1.24 1.92
N VAL A 24 23.90 -0.95 3.14
CA VAL A 24 23.21 -0.10 4.12
C VAL A 24 22.88 1.27 3.55
N VAL A 25 23.79 1.86 2.79
CA VAL A 25 23.59 3.19 2.17
C VAL A 25 22.48 3.15 1.13
N LEU A 26 22.45 2.12 0.25
CA LEU A 26 21.38 1.94 -0.73
C LEU A 26 20.04 1.72 -0.03
N LEU A 27 20.01 0.85 0.98
CA LEU A 27 18.80 0.53 1.73
C LEU A 27 18.25 1.77 2.44
N ALA A 28 19.10 2.53 3.14
CA ALA A 28 18.71 3.78 3.80
C ALA A 28 18.15 4.79 2.80
N PHE A 29 18.82 4.94 1.65
CA PHE A 29 18.39 5.85 0.60
C PHE A 29 17.02 5.47 0.04
N LEU A 30 16.84 4.19 -0.33
CA LEU A 30 15.55 3.68 -0.83
C LEU A 30 14.44 3.80 0.23
N THR A 31 14.73 3.48 1.49
CA THR A 31 13.76 3.64 2.58
C THR A 31 13.34 5.11 2.75
N GLY A 32 14.30 6.04 2.71
CA GLY A 32 14.03 7.48 2.76
C GLY A 32 13.22 7.98 1.55
N MET A 33 13.55 7.53 0.34
CA MET A 33 12.80 7.87 -0.87
C MET A 33 11.37 7.30 -0.81
N PHE A 34 11.16 6.10 -0.24
CA PHE A 34 9.83 5.55 -0.07
C PHE A 34 9.01 6.31 0.97
N PHE A 35 9.65 6.74 2.06
CA PHE A 35 9.03 7.64 3.03
C PHE A 35 8.52 8.92 2.36
N VAL A 36 9.38 9.63 1.60
CA VAL A 36 9.01 10.86 0.89
C VAL A 36 7.91 10.60 -0.14
N ASN A 37 7.96 9.48 -0.86
CA ASN A 37 6.93 9.07 -1.80
C ASN A 37 5.56 8.95 -1.13
N ILE A 38 5.47 8.25 0.01
CA ILE A 38 4.21 8.08 0.74
C ILE A 38 3.73 9.39 1.36
N VAL A 39 4.63 10.16 1.99
CA VAL A 39 4.28 11.48 2.52
C VAL A 39 3.69 12.36 1.43
N SER A 40 4.32 12.43 0.26
CA SER A 40 3.86 13.23 -0.88
C SER A 40 2.46 12.85 -1.38
N ARG A 41 2.10 11.58 -1.29
CA ARG A 41 0.75 11.11 -1.65
C ARG A 41 -0.30 11.41 -0.60
N LEU A 42 0.09 11.40 0.66
CA LEU A 42 -0.85 11.50 1.79
C LEU A 42 -0.98 12.92 2.32
N ILE A 43 -0.01 13.80 2.05
CA ILE A 43 0.04 15.17 2.58
C ILE A 43 -1.19 16.00 2.21
N LEU A 44 -1.83 15.67 1.08
CA LEU A 44 -3.04 16.37 0.66
C LEU A 44 -4.20 16.18 1.65
N GLY A 45 -4.33 15.01 2.29
CA GLY A 45 -5.41 14.73 3.25
C GLY A 45 -5.45 15.75 4.40
N PRO A 46 -4.36 15.92 5.17
CA PRO A 46 -4.25 16.94 6.20
C PRO A 46 -4.42 18.39 5.71
N LEU A 47 -4.06 18.66 4.46
CA LEU A 47 -4.17 20.00 3.86
C LEU A 47 -5.57 20.28 3.29
N LEU A 48 -6.41 19.25 3.06
CA LEU A 48 -7.72 19.40 2.43
C LEU A 48 -8.60 20.48 3.05
N PRO A 49 -8.72 20.65 4.38
CA PRO A 49 -9.58 21.69 4.96
C PRO A 49 -9.19 23.09 4.49
N ILE A 50 -7.89 23.36 4.35
CA ILE A 50 -7.38 24.67 3.88
C ILE A 50 -7.61 24.81 2.38
N VAL A 51 -7.39 23.74 1.61
CA VAL A 51 -7.57 23.74 0.15
C VAL A 51 -9.04 23.87 -0.21
N GLU A 52 -9.96 23.18 0.49
CA GLU A 52 -11.41 23.36 0.31
C GLU A 52 -11.85 24.80 0.54
N GLN A 53 -11.37 25.40 1.62
CA GLN A 53 -11.72 26.79 1.95
C GLN A 53 -11.21 27.78 0.90
N GLU A 54 -9.98 27.58 0.38
CA GLU A 54 -9.41 28.51 -0.60
C GLU A 54 -10.08 28.40 -1.98
N PHE A 55 -10.39 27.19 -2.43
CA PHE A 55 -11.01 26.96 -3.75
C PHE A 55 -12.54 26.98 -3.72
N GLY A 56 -13.16 26.95 -2.55
CA GLY A 56 -14.62 26.97 -2.41
C GLY A 56 -15.33 25.72 -2.91
N PHE A 57 -14.64 24.57 -2.99
CA PHE A 57 -15.27 23.33 -3.43
C PHE A 57 -15.76 22.47 -2.26
N ARG A 58 -16.69 21.55 -2.57
CA ARG A 58 -17.29 20.62 -1.61
C ARG A 58 -16.45 19.35 -1.40
N HIS A 59 -16.77 18.60 -0.36
CA HIS A 59 -16.06 17.38 0.06
C HIS A 59 -15.97 16.30 -1.03
N GLY A 60 -17.00 16.18 -1.88
CA GLY A 60 -16.97 15.25 -3.03
C GLY A 60 -15.89 15.60 -4.04
N VAL A 61 -15.67 16.91 -4.29
CA VAL A 61 -14.58 17.38 -5.16
C VAL A 61 -13.23 17.13 -4.50
N ALA A 62 -13.10 17.40 -3.18
CA ALA A 62 -11.90 17.11 -2.41
C ALA A 62 -11.51 15.62 -2.50
N GLY A 63 -12.47 14.74 -2.27
CA GLY A 63 -12.27 13.29 -2.40
C GLY A 63 -11.84 12.88 -3.83
N SER A 64 -12.39 13.56 -4.87
CA SER A 64 -12.02 13.26 -6.26
C SER A 64 -10.55 13.50 -6.57
N LEU A 65 -9.86 14.36 -5.83
CA LEU A 65 -8.43 14.59 -6.01
C LEU A 65 -7.61 13.31 -5.78
N PHE A 66 -8.01 12.49 -4.82
CA PHE A 66 -7.37 11.18 -4.59
C PHE A 66 -7.65 10.19 -5.71
N PHE A 67 -8.81 10.28 -6.38
CA PHE A 67 -9.09 9.44 -7.55
C PHE A 67 -8.11 9.74 -8.68
N PHE A 68 -7.92 11.01 -9.04
CA PHE A 68 -6.97 11.41 -10.09
C PHE A 68 -5.54 10.97 -9.76
N MET A 69 -5.11 11.17 -8.52
CA MET A 69 -3.80 10.70 -8.05
C MET A 69 -3.66 9.17 -8.14
N THR A 70 -4.72 8.43 -7.79
CA THR A 70 -4.69 6.97 -7.81
C THR A 70 -4.69 6.41 -9.24
N VAL A 71 -5.41 7.04 -10.17
CA VAL A 71 -5.34 6.72 -11.60
C VAL A 71 -3.90 6.88 -12.09
N GLY A 72 -3.26 7.99 -11.76
CA GLY A 72 -1.84 8.21 -12.07
C GLY A 72 -0.95 7.13 -11.44
N TYR A 73 -1.17 6.77 -10.18
CA TYR A 73 -0.39 5.75 -9.48
C TYR A 73 -0.47 4.37 -10.16
N CYS A 74 -1.66 3.92 -10.49
CA CYS A 74 -1.86 2.65 -11.21
C CYS A 74 -1.20 2.68 -12.60
N SER A 75 -1.29 3.81 -13.30
CA SER A 75 -0.60 4.03 -14.57
C SER A 75 0.91 3.97 -14.40
N GLY A 76 1.46 4.61 -13.37
CA GLY A 76 2.88 4.59 -13.04
C GLY A 76 3.39 3.19 -12.69
N LEU A 77 2.62 2.41 -11.90
CA LEU A 77 2.95 1.01 -11.61
C LEU A 77 3.06 0.17 -12.89
N TYR A 78 2.12 0.35 -13.81
CA TYR A 78 2.14 -0.36 -15.09
C TYR A 78 3.34 0.07 -15.96
N LEU A 79 3.61 1.38 -16.03
CA LEU A 79 4.71 1.94 -16.82
C LEU A 79 6.09 1.62 -16.23
N SER A 80 6.20 1.34 -14.93
CA SER A 80 7.47 1.13 -14.24
C SER A 80 8.33 0.05 -14.91
N GLY A 81 7.72 -1.09 -15.29
CA GLY A 81 8.42 -2.18 -15.97
C GLY A 81 8.94 -1.76 -17.35
N TYR A 82 8.15 -0.96 -18.09
CA TYR A 82 8.56 -0.47 -19.41
C TYR A 82 9.69 0.55 -19.32
N VAL A 83 9.59 1.49 -18.37
CA VAL A 83 10.63 2.51 -18.14
C VAL A 83 11.93 1.84 -17.68
N ALA A 84 11.86 0.87 -16.75
CA ALA A 84 13.03 0.13 -16.28
C ALA A 84 13.68 -0.75 -17.38
N TRP A 85 12.87 -1.27 -18.30
CA TRP A 85 13.39 -1.98 -19.48
C TRP A 85 14.19 -1.05 -20.39
N ARG A 86 13.73 0.18 -20.60
CA ARG A 86 14.41 1.16 -21.47
C ARG A 86 15.62 1.84 -20.82
N LEU A 87 15.50 2.20 -19.52
CA LEU A 87 16.42 3.12 -18.85
C LEU A 87 17.22 2.49 -17.69
N SER A 88 16.85 1.39 -17.14
CA SER A 88 17.31 0.70 -15.91
C SER A 88 16.46 1.04 -14.67
N HIS A 89 16.54 0.16 -13.66
CA HIS A 89 15.84 0.37 -12.38
C HIS A 89 16.33 1.63 -11.64
N ARG A 90 17.64 1.90 -11.65
CA ARG A 90 18.24 3.09 -11.04
C ARG A 90 17.68 4.39 -11.60
N VAL A 91 17.65 4.51 -12.92
CA VAL A 91 17.12 5.71 -13.59
C VAL A 91 15.61 5.82 -13.36
N THR A 92 14.88 4.72 -13.33
CA THR A 92 13.43 4.69 -13.04
C THR A 92 13.14 5.20 -11.63
N ILE A 93 13.93 4.81 -10.62
CA ILE A 93 13.78 5.29 -9.23
C ILE A 93 14.05 6.79 -9.16
N ALA A 94 15.11 7.27 -9.78
CA ALA A 94 15.41 8.71 -9.82
C ALA A 94 14.32 9.50 -10.54
N ALA A 95 13.90 9.04 -11.72
CA ALA A 95 12.82 9.64 -12.49
C ALA A 95 11.49 9.66 -11.72
N SER A 96 11.18 8.61 -10.97
CA SER A 96 10.03 8.56 -10.06
C SER A 96 10.04 9.74 -9.09
N SER A 97 11.13 9.92 -8.35
CA SER A 97 11.26 10.98 -7.35
C SER A 97 11.24 12.38 -7.98
N MET A 98 11.89 12.55 -9.12
CA MET A 98 11.92 13.84 -9.85
C MET A 98 10.54 14.17 -10.42
N THR A 99 9.83 13.23 -11.02
CA THR A 99 8.47 13.43 -11.55
C THR A 99 7.50 13.76 -10.43
N LEU A 100 7.56 13.02 -9.31
CA LEU A 100 6.75 13.28 -8.13
C LEU A 100 7.01 14.69 -7.58
N GLY A 101 8.27 15.08 -7.44
CA GLY A 101 8.64 16.40 -6.93
C GLY A 101 8.23 17.54 -7.88
N THR A 102 8.41 17.37 -9.19
CA THR A 102 7.95 18.33 -10.21
C THR A 102 6.44 18.49 -10.18
N ALA A 103 5.70 17.39 -10.02
CA ALA A 103 4.25 17.41 -9.90
C ALA A 103 3.79 18.18 -8.64
N LEU A 104 4.46 17.98 -7.49
CA LEU A 104 4.17 18.76 -6.27
C LEU A 104 4.42 20.26 -6.47
N LEU A 105 5.52 20.64 -7.13
CA LEU A 105 5.78 22.04 -7.47
C LEU A 105 4.71 22.59 -8.40
N ALA A 106 4.30 21.85 -9.43
CA ALA A 106 3.22 22.26 -10.33
C ALA A 106 1.89 22.46 -9.58
N VAL A 107 1.53 21.54 -8.68
CA VAL A 107 0.31 21.67 -7.85
C VAL A 107 0.41 22.88 -6.91
N SER A 108 1.59 23.17 -6.35
CA SER A 108 1.77 24.29 -5.44
C SER A 108 1.55 25.66 -6.11
N TRP A 109 1.75 25.76 -7.42
CA TRP A 109 1.62 27.02 -8.17
C TRP A 109 0.28 27.11 -8.93
N THR A 110 -0.49 26.03 -9.01
CA THR A 110 -1.71 26.08 -9.82
C THR A 110 -2.83 26.90 -9.14
N PRO A 111 -3.48 27.82 -9.87
CA PRO A 111 -4.64 28.55 -9.38
C PRO A 111 -5.96 27.84 -9.65
N SER A 112 -5.95 26.68 -10.32
CA SER A 112 -7.17 26.03 -10.79
C SER A 112 -7.30 24.58 -10.34
N LEU A 113 -8.54 24.14 -10.12
CA LEU A 113 -8.87 22.76 -9.80
C LEU A 113 -8.44 21.78 -10.91
N SER A 114 -8.59 22.18 -12.17
CA SER A 114 -8.17 21.35 -13.32
C SER A 114 -6.65 21.16 -13.34
N GLY A 115 -5.89 22.22 -13.10
CA GLY A 115 -4.43 22.14 -12.98
C GLY A 115 -4.00 21.23 -11.80
N MET A 116 -4.71 21.34 -10.67
CA MET A 116 -4.47 20.46 -9.51
C MET A 116 -4.73 18.99 -9.87
N ARG A 117 -5.82 18.66 -10.55
CA ARG A 117 -6.11 17.29 -11.00
C ARG A 117 -5.03 16.72 -11.92
N VAL A 118 -4.58 17.51 -12.91
CA VAL A 118 -3.48 17.10 -13.81
C VAL A 118 -2.19 16.89 -13.02
N GLY A 119 -1.82 17.82 -12.14
CA GLY A 119 -0.65 17.70 -11.29
C GLY A 119 -0.70 16.46 -10.40
N LEU A 120 -1.88 16.13 -9.84
CA LEU A 120 -2.08 14.92 -9.01
C LEU A 120 -2.01 13.63 -9.83
N VAL A 121 -2.46 13.61 -11.09
CA VAL A 121 -2.20 12.47 -11.99
C VAL A 121 -0.69 12.28 -12.18
N LEU A 122 0.05 13.35 -12.47
CA LEU A 122 1.51 13.28 -12.63
C LEU A 122 2.21 12.85 -11.34
N LEU A 123 1.77 13.37 -10.18
CA LEU A 123 2.25 12.93 -8.88
C LEU A 123 2.03 11.42 -8.69
N GLY A 124 0.85 10.94 -9.04
CA GLY A 124 0.53 9.52 -9.01
C GLY A 124 1.47 8.71 -9.92
N VAL A 125 1.65 9.12 -11.17
CA VAL A 125 2.56 8.45 -12.13
C VAL A 125 3.96 8.38 -11.55
N GLY A 126 4.52 9.50 -11.09
CA GLY A 126 5.82 9.52 -10.44
C GLY A 126 5.91 8.56 -9.27
N SER A 127 4.91 8.58 -8.38
CA SER A 127 4.86 7.68 -7.22
C SER A 127 4.79 6.20 -7.61
N GLY A 128 4.02 5.84 -8.64
CA GLY A 128 3.83 4.46 -9.09
C GLY A 128 5.08 3.84 -9.74
N LEU A 129 5.93 4.64 -10.34
CA LEU A 129 7.19 4.19 -10.95
C LEU A 129 8.17 3.61 -9.92
N TYR A 130 8.06 4.03 -8.65
CA TYR A 130 9.06 3.76 -7.61
C TYR A 130 9.15 2.28 -7.20
N LEU A 131 8.05 1.73 -6.68
CA LEU A 131 8.06 0.50 -5.89
C LEU A 131 8.61 -0.73 -6.64
N PRO A 132 8.19 -1.06 -7.88
CA PRO A 132 8.70 -2.22 -8.58
C PRO A 132 10.21 -2.13 -8.82
N SER A 133 10.69 -0.94 -9.18
CA SER A 133 12.11 -0.70 -9.46
C SER A 133 12.97 -0.68 -8.20
N ALA A 134 12.45 -0.17 -7.08
CA ALA A 134 13.15 -0.18 -5.79
C ALA A 134 13.31 -1.61 -5.24
N ILE A 135 12.26 -2.45 -5.35
CA ILE A 135 12.34 -3.86 -4.95
C ILE A 135 13.38 -4.60 -5.82
N ALA A 136 13.37 -4.40 -7.14
CA ALA A 136 14.34 -5.01 -8.03
C ALA A 136 15.77 -4.57 -7.69
N ALA A 137 16.02 -3.28 -7.56
CA ALA A 137 17.34 -2.74 -7.19
C ALA A 137 17.82 -3.29 -5.84
N LEU A 138 16.93 -3.39 -4.85
CA LEU A 138 17.28 -3.90 -3.53
C LEU A 138 17.61 -5.40 -3.57
N THR A 139 16.82 -6.21 -4.27
CA THR A 139 17.03 -7.65 -4.36
C THR A 139 18.25 -8.01 -5.20
N GLU A 140 18.54 -7.30 -6.28
CA GLU A 140 19.76 -7.52 -7.11
C GLU A 140 21.05 -7.16 -6.36
N ASN A 141 20.99 -6.19 -5.44
CA ASN A 141 22.14 -5.74 -4.66
C ASN A 141 22.24 -6.42 -3.28
N THR A 142 21.32 -7.33 -2.94
CA THR A 142 21.28 -8.00 -1.63
C THR A 142 21.27 -9.52 -1.85
N ARG A 143 21.90 -10.29 -0.96
CA ARG A 143 21.84 -11.75 -0.98
C ARG A 143 20.42 -12.24 -0.72
N GLU A 144 20.02 -13.32 -1.36
CA GLU A 144 18.71 -13.94 -1.20
C GLU A 144 18.36 -14.22 0.26
N ALA A 145 19.31 -14.75 1.05
CA ALA A 145 19.17 -15.01 2.47
C ALA A 145 18.87 -13.75 3.32
N ALA A 146 19.12 -12.54 2.79
CA ALA A 146 18.91 -11.27 3.46
C ALA A 146 17.74 -10.45 2.88
N TRP A 147 17.06 -10.91 1.83
CA TRP A 147 15.96 -10.19 1.18
C TRP A 147 14.85 -9.85 2.16
N GLY A 148 14.42 -10.81 2.98
CA GLY A 148 13.35 -10.57 3.97
C GLY A 148 13.69 -9.42 4.91
N LYS A 149 14.93 -9.37 5.42
CA LYS A 149 15.40 -8.30 6.32
C LYS A 149 15.49 -6.95 5.59
N ALA A 150 16.05 -6.93 4.38
CA ALA A 150 16.20 -5.71 3.59
C ALA A 150 14.83 -5.12 3.21
N LEU A 151 13.90 -5.96 2.74
CA LEU A 151 12.54 -5.53 2.42
C LEU A 151 11.76 -5.07 3.65
N ALA A 152 11.93 -5.74 4.81
CA ALA A 152 11.29 -5.30 6.04
C ALA A 152 11.78 -3.91 6.49
N ILE A 153 13.08 -3.61 6.36
CA ILE A 153 13.62 -2.28 6.63
C ILE A 153 13.10 -1.26 5.61
N HIS A 154 13.05 -1.61 4.33
CA HIS A 154 12.50 -0.75 3.29
C HIS A 154 11.02 -0.39 3.55
N GLU A 155 10.22 -1.33 4.07
CA GLU A 155 8.83 -1.12 4.43
C GLU A 155 8.64 -0.22 5.67
N LEU A 156 9.69 0.10 6.43
CA LEU A 156 9.61 1.15 7.46
C LEU A 156 9.33 2.52 6.85
N GLY A 157 9.83 2.79 5.63
CA GLY A 157 9.61 4.04 4.92
C GLY A 157 8.12 4.38 4.79
N PRO A 158 7.31 3.57 4.13
CA PRO A 158 5.88 3.84 3.98
C PRO A 158 5.12 3.84 5.32
N ASN A 159 5.45 2.95 6.26
CA ASN A 159 4.78 2.92 7.55
C ASN A 159 5.02 4.22 8.35
N LEU A 160 6.25 4.72 8.36
CA LEU A 160 6.57 6.03 8.94
C LEU A 160 5.94 7.17 8.14
N GLY A 161 5.81 7.04 6.83
CA GLY A 161 5.16 8.02 5.97
C GLY A 161 3.68 8.22 6.28
N TYR A 162 2.96 7.14 6.60
CA TYR A 162 1.56 7.23 7.05
C TYR A 162 1.40 8.01 8.36
N ILE A 163 2.32 7.83 9.31
CA ILE A 163 2.33 8.59 10.56
C ILE A 163 2.83 10.01 10.31
N GLY A 164 3.89 10.11 9.50
CA GLY A 164 4.62 11.35 9.27
C GLY A 164 3.85 12.37 8.45
N ALA A 165 3.01 11.97 7.49
CA ALA A 165 2.34 12.92 6.61
C ALA A 165 1.47 13.95 7.36
N PRO A 166 0.56 13.56 8.27
CA PRO A 166 -0.19 14.54 9.05
C PRO A 166 0.68 15.38 10.00
N LEU A 167 1.69 14.76 10.63
CA LEU A 167 2.57 15.47 11.55
C LEU A 167 3.46 16.48 10.84
N LEU A 168 4.04 16.11 9.70
CA LEU A 168 4.83 17.01 8.86
C LEU A 168 3.98 18.12 8.27
N SER A 169 2.72 17.83 7.92
CA SER A 169 1.78 18.85 7.48
C SER A 169 1.64 19.97 8.51
N GLU A 170 1.35 19.61 9.76
CA GLU A 170 1.19 20.62 10.82
C GLU A 170 2.50 21.32 11.15
N LEU A 171 3.61 20.59 11.21
CA LEU A 171 4.94 21.19 11.44
C LEU A 171 5.28 22.21 10.36
N LEU A 172 5.10 21.86 9.09
CA LEU A 172 5.46 22.75 7.98
C LEU A 172 4.46 23.91 7.81
N LEU A 173 3.17 23.71 8.15
CA LEU A 173 2.18 24.79 8.16
C LEU A 173 2.47 25.86 9.22
N GLY A 174 3.28 25.55 10.23
CA GLY A 174 3.78 26.56 11.17
C GLY A 174 4.75 27.59 10.52
N PHE A 175 5.34 27.27 9.37
CA PHE A 175 6.33 28.10 8.69
C PHE A 175 5.91 28.49 7.27
N PHE A 176 5.05 27.70 6.61
CA PHE A 176 4.68 27.85 5.22
C PHE A 176 3.16 27.81 5.02
N SER A 177 2.68 28.40 3.93
CA SER A 177 1.33 28.11 3.43
C SER A 177 1.24 26.67 2.95
N TRP A 178 0.02 26.13 2.73
CA TRP A 178 -0.14 24.78 2.16
C TRP A 178 0.58 24.61 0.81
N ARG A 179 0.67 25.69 0.00
CA ARG A 179 1.45 25.71 -1.23
C ARG A 179 2.94 25.59 -0.95
N GLY A 180 3.44 26.32 0.07
CA GLY A 180 4.81 26.22 0.52
C GLY A 180 5.17 24.83 1.04
N VAL A 181 4.25 24.15 1.73
CA VAL A 181 4.43 22.75 2.16
C VAL A 181 4.65 21.83 0.96
N LEU A 182 3.79 21.94 -0.07
CA LEU A 182 3.95 21.14 -1.29
C LEU A 182 5.25 21.48 -2.04
N ALA A 183 5.60 22.75 -2.11
CA ALA A 183 6.84 23.19 -2.77
C ALA A 183 8.08 22.67 -2.04
N ALA A 184 8.11 22.70 -0.71
CA ALA A 184 9.21 22.16 0.10
C ALA A 184 9.40 20.66 -0.12
N LEU A 185 8.30 19.88 -0.06
CA LEU A 185 8.32 18.43 -0.33
C LEU A 185 8.71 18.13 -1.77
N GLY A 186 8.21 18.93 -2.73
CA GLY A 186 8.56 18.78 -4.14
C GLY A 186 10.03 19.01 -4.40
N THR A 187 10.60 20.08 -3.84
CA THR A 187 12.03 20.37 -3.93
C THR A 187 12.86 19.27 -3.29
N GLN A 188 12.48 18.80 -2.09
CA GLN A 188 13.15 17.68 -1.41
C GLN A 188 13.14 16.42 -2.28
N ALA A 189 12.00 16.08 -2.89
CA ALA A 189 11.87 14.89 -3.73
C ALA A 189 12.78 14.98 -4.98
N ILE A 190 12.84 16.13 -5.64
CA ILE A 190 13.75 16.36 -6.77
C ILE A 190 15.20 16.20 -6.34
N LEU A 191 15.60 16.85 -5.25
CA LEU A 191 16.98 16.76 -4.73
C LEU A 191 17.35 15.30 -4.42
N LEU A 192 16.48 14.54 -3.76
CA LEU A 192 16.71 13.11 -3.49
C LEU A 192 16.87 12.31 -4.79
N GLY A 193 16.02 12.57 -5.79
CA GLY A 193 16.12 11.92 -7.09
C GLY A 193 17.45 12.22 -7.80
N VAL A 194 17.87 13.48 -7.81
CA VAL A 194 19.15 13.91 -8.40
C VAL A 194 20.34 13.30 -7.65
N ILE A 195 20.36 13.40 -6.31
CA ILE A 195 21.44 12.82 -5.49
C ILE A 195 21.52 11.31 -5.71
N PHE A 196 20.38 10.61 -5.75
CA PHE A 196 20.35 9.17 -6.02
C PHE A 196 20.90 8.85 -7.41
N LEU A 197 20.53 9.63 -8.42
CA LEU A 197 21.03 9.44 -9.78
C LEU A 197 22.56 9.64 -9.87
N LEU A 198 23.09 10.64 -9.17
CA LEU A 198 24.52 10.96 -9.18
C LEU A 198 25.36 10.05 -8.27
N SER A 199 24.76 9.41 -7.26
CA SER A 199 25.47 8.60 -6.26
C SER A 199 26.07 7.30 -6.78
N GLY A 200 25.66 6.82 -7.95
CA GLY A 200 26.08 5.51 -8.48
C GLY A 200 25.48 4.31 -7.75
N LEU A 201 24.61 4.54 -6.76
CA LEU A 201 23.98 3.47 -5.98
C LEU A 201 22.93 2.69 -6.79
N GLY A 202 22.78 1.40 -6.50
CA GLY A 202 21.74 0.57 -7.10
C GLY A 202 21.91 0.36 -8.61
N GLU A 203 23.14 0.19 -9.07
CA GLU A 203 23.41 -0.21 -10.46
C GLU A 203 22.76 -1.56 -10.72
N THR A 204 21.89 -1.61 -11.72
CA THR A 204 21.03 -2.75 -12.00
C THR A 204 20.96 -3.04 -13.49
N ALA A 205 20.70 -4.29 -13.81
CA ALA A 205 20.36 -4.70 -15.16
C ALA A 205 19.04 -4.07 -15.63
N HIS A 206 18.82 -4.05 -16.93
CA HIS A 206 17.54 -3.64 -17.50
C HIS A 206 16.47 -4.69 -17.20
N ALA A 207 15.25 -4.26 -16.91
CA ALA A 207 14.10 -5.15 -16.74
C ALA A 207 13.80 -5.95 -18.02
N ARG A 208 13.08 -7.07 -17.88
CA ARG A 208 12.51 -7.76 -19.04
C ARG A 208 11.21 -7.08 -19.47
N PRO A 209 10.88 -7.04 -20.77
CA PRO A 209 9.63 -6.45 -21.24
C PRO A 209 8.43 -7.16 -20.60
N PRO A 210 7.42 -6.41 -20.14
CA PRO A 210 6.22 -7.01 -19.55
C PRO A 210 5.42 -7.79 -20.60
N SER A 211 4.87 -8.97 -20.23
CA SER A 211 4.03 -9.81 -21.08
C SER A 211 2.60 -9.87 -20.53
N LEU A 212 1.60 -9.58 -21.39
CA LEU A 212 0.18 -9.53 -21.04
C LEU A 212 -0.57 -10.85 -21.29
N SER A 213 0.04 -11.84 -21.92
CA SER A 213 -0.64 -13.05 -22.42
C SER A 213 -1.23 -13.98 -21.36
N THR A 214 -0.80 -13.83 -20.09
CA THR A 214 -1.21 -14.71 -18.98
C THR A 214 -2.37 -14.21 -18.15
N MET A 215 -2.94 -13.05 -18.45
CA MET A 215 -4.01 -12.43 -17.64
C MET A 215 -5.42 -12.93 -17.99
N ALA A 216 -5.65 -13.30 -19.24
CA ALA A 216 -6.98 -13.64 -19.75
C ALA A 216 -7.71 -14.78 -19.01
N PRO A 217 -7.04 -15.89 -18.61
CA PRO A 217 -7.70 -16.96 -17.86
C PRO A 217 -8.15 -16.53 -16.46
N LEU A 218 -7.37 -15.64 -15.80
CA LEU A 218 -7.64 -15.20 -14.44
C LEU A 218 -8.88 -14.31 -14.35
N ILE A 219 -9.17 -13.49 -15.38
CA ILE A 219 -10.33 -12.58 -15.39
C ILE A 219 -11.66 -13.34 -15.29
N ARG A 220 -11.69 -14.59 -15.75
CA ARG A 220 -12.88 -15.47 -15.70
C ARG A 220 -13.03 -16.21 -14.37
N ASP A 221 -12.03 -16.19 -13.51
CA ASP A 221 -12.06 -16.91 -12.23
C ASP A 221 -12.82 -16.09 -11.17
N ARG A 222 -13.88 -16.70 -10.62
CA ARG A 222 -14.68 -16.10 -9.53
C ARG A 222 -13.85 -15.83 -8.28
N ALA A 223 -12.82 -16.62 -8.02
CA ALA A 223 -11.94 -16.43 -6.88
C ALA A 223 -11.11 -15.15 -7.01
N LEU A 224 -10.74 -14.74 -8.24
CA LEU A 224 -10.07 -13.46 -8.46
C LEU A 224 -10.95 -12.29 -8.00
N TRP A 225 -12.20 -12.26 -8.40
CA TRP A 225 -13.13 -11.19 -8.08
C TRP A 225 -13.53 -11.19 -6.61
N GLY A 226 -13.66 -12.37 -5.98
CA GLY A 226 -13.84 -12.49 -4.54
C GLY A 226 -12.67 -11.88 -3.75
N MET A 227 -11.43 -12.23 -4.11
CA MET A 227 -10.22 -11.65 -3.50
C MET A 227 -10.10 -10.14 -3.80
N ALA A 228 -10.35 -9.73 -5.05
CA ALA A 228 -10.34 -8.32 -5.43
C ALA A 228 -11.35 -7.51 -4.61
N GLY A 229 -12.56 -8.03 -4.40
CA GLY A 229 -13.58 -7.39 -3.56
C GLY A 229 -13.15 -7.24 -2.09
N LEU A 230 -12.56 -8.28 -1.49
CA LEU A 230 -12.03 -8.21 -0.12
C LEU A 230 -10.90 -7.19 0.00
N PHE A 231 -9.95 -7.17 -0.94
CA PHE A 231 -8.86 -6.19 -0.95
C PHE A 231 -9.36 -4.78 -1.25
N LEU A 232 -10.30 -4.62 -2.19
CA LEU A 232 -10.94 -3.33 -2.49
C LEU A 232 -11.54 -2.70 -1.22
N VAL A 233 -12.32 -3.47 -0.48
CA VAL A 233 -12.96 -2.98 0.74
C VAL A 233 -11.91 -2.69 1.82
N SER A 234 -10.93 -3.57 2.02
CA SER A 234 -9.85 -3.35 2.98
C SER A 234 -9.03 -2.09 2.66
N VAL A 235 -8.64 -1.90 1.39
CA VAL A 235 -7.93 -0.69 0.95
C VAL A 235 -8.83 0.55 1.08
N GLY A 236 -10.11 0.43 0.72
CA GLY A 236 -11.09 1.52 0.81
C GLY A 236 -11.28 2.02 2.24
N VAL A 237 -11.50 1.11 3.17
CA VAL A 237 -11.68 1.45 4.59
C VAL A 237 -10.34 1.80 5.26
N GLY A 238 -9.24 1.19 4.82
CA GLY A 238 -7.91 1.44 5.37
C GLY A 238 -7.25 2.72 4.88
N LEU A 239 -7.30 3.01 3.60
CA LEU A 239 -6.64 4.15 2.98
C LEU A 239 -7.66 5.21 2.53
N GLY A 240 -8.78 4.78 1.93
CA GLY A 240 -9.81 5.72 1.48
C GLY A 240 -10.44 6.52 2.61
N LEU A 241 -10.86 5.87 3.70
CA LEU A 241 -11.35 6.61 4.89
C LEU A 241 -10.24 7.42 5.56
N TYR A 242 -9.02 6.89 5.63
CA TYR A 242 -7.90 7.60 6.24
C TYR A 242 -7.67 8.97 5.61
N THR A 243 -7.71 9.09 4.30
CA THR A 243 -7.50 10.37 3.61
C THR A 243 -8.62 11.39 3.90
N MET A 244 -9.82 10.93 4.26
CA MET A 244 -10.97 11.76 4.61
C MET A 244 -11.14 11.95 6.13
N THR A 245 -10.32 11.28 6.95
CA THR A 245 -10.39 11.34 8.42
C THR A 245 -10.19 12.75 8.97
N PRO A 246 -9.25 13.59 8.50
CA PRO A 246 -9.13 14.97 8.99
C PRO A 246 -10.43 15.75 8.79
N LEU A 247 -11.04 15.68 7.61
CA LEU A 247 -12.33 16.35 7.34
C LEU A 247 -13.46 15.82 8.23
N PHE A 248 -13.51 14.48 8.44
CA PHE A 248 -14.49 13.89 9.36
C PHE A 248 -14.33 14.42 10.79
N LEU A 249 -13.11 14.46 11.32
CA LEU A 249 -12.85 14.92 12.68
C LEU A 249 -13.17 16.41 12.86
N ILE A 250 -12.92 17.23 11.85
CA ILE A 250 -13.24 18.65 11.87
C ILE A 250 -14.76 18.86 11.75
N HIS A 251 -15.40 18.33 10.72
CA HIS A 251 -16.78 18.67 10.38
C HIS A 251 -17.85 17.86 11.13
N ALA A 252 -17.55 16.59 11.51
CA ALA A 252 -18.51 15.74 12.21
C ALA A 252 -18.30 15.70 13.73
N VAL A 253 -17.06 15.85 14.20
CA VAL A 253 -16.71 15.78 15.62
C VAL A 253 -16.48 17.17 16.21
N GLY A 254 -16.18 18.19 15.38
CA GLY A 254 -15.95 19.57 15.81
C GLY A 254 -14.53 19.81 16.35
N MET A 255 -13.56 19.03 15.92
CA MET A 255 -12.17 19.19 16.33
C MET A 255 -11.48 20.32 15.56
N ASP A 256 -10.50 20.95 16.18
CA ASP A 256 -9.59 21.82 15.47
C ASP A 256 -8.69 21.02 14.52
N ARG A 257 -8.13 21.69 13.51
CA ARG A 257 -7.32 21.07 12.45
C ARG A 257 -6.08 20.37 13.01
N PHE A 258 -5.39 21.01 13.96
CA PHE A 258 -4.17 20.45 14.53
C PHE A 258 -4.45 19.11 15.23
N SER A 259 -5.45 19.07 16.10
CA SER A 259 -5.88 17.86 16.82
C SER A 259 -6.36 16.77 15.84
N ALA A 260 -7.12 17.15 14.82
CA ALA A 260 -7.61 16.20 13.80
C ALA A 260 -6.46 15.55 13.03
N ASN A 261 -5.46 16.33 12.62
CA ASN A 261 -4.28 15.81 11.90
C ASN A 261 -3.38 14.98 12.82
N LEU A 262 -3.13 15.42 14.06
CA LEU A 262 -2.37 14.65 15.04
C LEU A 262 -3.01 13.27 15.28
N ILE A 263 -4.31 13.23 15.53
CA ILE A 263 -5.05 11.98 15.73
C ILE A 263 -4.97 11.10 14.48
N THR A 264 -5.18 11.68 13.30
CA THR A 264 -5.09 10.93 12.04
C THR A 264 -3.73 10.24 11.90
N GLY A 265 -2.64 10.91 12.21
CA GLY A 265 -1.30 10.30 12.22
C GLY A 265 -1.18 9.20 13.27
N LEU A 266 -1.63 9.44 14.50
CA LEU A 266 -1.54 8.49 15.60
C LEU A 266 -2.34 7.21 15.36
N THR A 267 -3.45 7.27 14.58
CA THR A 267 -4.22 6.05 14.26
C THR A 267 -3.37 4.99 13.55
N ARG A 268 -2.31 5.37 12.87
CA ARG A 268 -1.42 4.43 12.16
C ARG A 268 -0.47 3.66 13.08
N VAL A 269 -0.29 4.11 14.31
CA VAL A 269 0.45 3.35 15.33
C VAL A 269 -0.27 2.03 15.63
N SER A 270 -1.62 2.03 15.68
CA SER A 270 -2.39 0.80 15.85
C SER A 270 -2.18 -0.19 14.71
N ALA A 271 -2.03 0.30 13.48
CA ALA A 271 -1.74 -0.53 12.32
C ALA A 271 -0.37 -1.24 12.46
N LEU A 272 0.66 -0.54 12.94
CA LEU A 272 1.97 -1.15 13.23
C LEU A 272 1.88 -2.23 14.30
N LEU A 273 1.15 -1.95 15.39
CA LEU A 273 0.98 -2.91 16.50
C LEU A 273 0.18 -4.13 16.05
N SER A 274 -0.81 -3.95 15.20
CA SER A 274 -1.69 -5.04 14.76
C SER A 274 -0.99 -6.08 13.88
N VAL A 275 0.11 -5.73 13.21
CA VAL A 275 0.90 -6.68 12.40
C VAL A 275 1.40 -7.84 13.27
N PHE A 276 1.81 -7.56 14.50
CA PHE A 276 2.26 -8.60 15.45
C PHE A 276 1.10 -9.51 15.88
N ILE A 277 -0.09 -8.94 16.07
CA ILE A 277 -1.29 -9.69 16.49
C ILE A 277 -1.84 -10.52 15.34
N SER A 278 -1.74 -10.04 14.11
CA SER A 278 -2.34 -10.65 12.92
C SER A 278 -1.73 -12.01 12.58
N GLY A 279 -0.41 -12.17 12.71
CA GLY A 279 0.27 -13.44 12.52
C GLY A 279 -0.26 -14.51 13.49
N PHE A 280 -0.31 -14.18 14.77
CA PHE A 280 -0.85 -15.05 15.81
C PHE A 280 -2.33 -15.42 15.58
N LEU A 281 -3.13 -14.44 15.11
CA LEU A 281 -4.54 -14.66 14.82
C LEU A 281 -4.71 -15.61 13.64
N ALA A 282 -3.91 -15.44 12.57
CA ALA A 282 -3.93 -16.30 11.38
C ALA A 282 -3.54 -17.74 11.70
N ASP A 283 -2.55 -17.94 12.58
CA ASP A 283 -2.07 -19.26 12.99
C ASP A 283 -3.12 -20.01 13.85
N ARG A 284 -3.82 -19.30 14.74
CA ARG A 284 -4.83 -19.92 15.62
C ARG A 284 -6.19 -20.14 14.99
N LEU A 285 -6.69 -19.14 14.26
CA LEU A 285 -8.05 -19.19 13.69
C LEU A 285 -8.09 -19.78 12.29
N GLY A 286 -6.95 -19.85 11.61
CA GLY A 286 -6.86 -20.12 10.19
C GLY A 286 -7.16 -18.88 9.34
N ARG A 287 -6.64 -18.86 8.10
CA ARG A 287 -6.59 -17.69 7.22
C ARG A 287 -7.95 -17.05 6.95
N SER A 288 -8.96 -17.86 6.57
CA SER A 288 -10.29 -17.35 6.23
C SER A 288 -11.00 -16.71 7.44
N ARG A 289 -10.88 -17.31 8.64
CA ARG A 289 -11.45 -16.73 9.86
C ARG A 289 -10.70 -15.49 10.31
N ALA A 290 -9.37 -15.44 10.15
CA ALA A 290 -8.57 -14.25 10.45
C ALA A 290 -8.96 -13.07 9.53
N VAL A 291 -9.18 -13.31 8.23
CA VAL A 291 -9.73 -12.32 7.29
C VAL A 291 -11.11 -11.87 7.74
N ALA A 292 -12.01 -12.81 8.08
CA ALA A 292 -13.37 -12.50 8.51
C ALA A 292 -13.40 -11.64 9.77
N THR A 293 -12.64 -12.03 10.81
CA THR A 293 -12.60 -11.29 12.09
C THR A 293 -12.00 -9.90 11.94
N SER A 294 -10.95 -9.75 11.14
CA SER A 294 -10.33 -8.45 10.86
C SER A 294 -11.30 -7.49 10.17
N LEU A 295 -11.97 -7.94 9.11
CA LEU A 295 -12.94 -7.10 8.38
C LEU A 295 -14.22 -6.86 9.19
N ALA A 296 -14.71 -7.86 9.94
CA ALA A 296 -15.86 -7.68 10.81
C ALA A 296 -15.60 -6.61 11.87
N ALA A 297 -14.46 -6.69 12.55
CA ALA A 297 -14.06 -5.70 13.56
C ALA A 297 -13.84 -4.31 12.95
N ALA A 298 -13.18 -4.23 11.79
CA ALA A 298 -12.97 -2.95 11.09
C ALA A 298 -14.29 -2.30 10.66
N GLY A 299 -15.21 -3.10 10.08
CA GLY A 299 -16.54 -2.63 9.67
C GLY A 299 -17.40 -2.22 10.87
N ALA A 300 -17.35 -2.98 11.96
CA ALA A 300 -18.04 -2.62 13.20
C ALA A 300 -17.50 -1.31 13.79
N CYS A 301 -16.18 -1.12 13.86
CA CYS A 301 -15.59 0.14 14.30
C CYS A 301 -16.02 1.32 13.42
N ALA A 302 -15.99 1.18 12.09
CA ALA A 302 -16.43 2.23 11.18
C ALA A 302 -17.91 2.58 11.35
N LEU A 303 -18.77 1.58 11.60
CA LEU A 303 -20.19 1.78 11.88
C LEU A 303 -20.38 2.48 13.23
N MET A 304 -19.63 2.09 14.27
CA MET A 304 -19.68 2.73 15.59
C MET A 304 -19.23 4.18 15.53
N VAL A 305 -18.22 4.54 14.74
CA VAL A 305 -17.82 5.94 14.48
C VAL A 305 -18.98 6.77 13.92
N ALA A 306 -19.84 6.14 13.11
CA ALA A 306 -21.02 6.82 12.56
C ALA A 306 -22.13 7.03 13.61
N LEU A 307 -22.32 6.08 14.52
CA LEU A 307 -23.40 6.06 15.50
C LEU A 307 -23.07 6.86 16.77
N VAL A 308 -21.81 6.75 17.24
CA VAL A 308 -21.35 7.36 18.47
C VAL A 308 -20.29 8.42 18.18
N ARG A 309 -20.66 9.68 18.35
CA ARG A 309 -19.80 10.84 18.08
C ARG A 309 -19.32 11.47 19.38
N GLY A 310 -18.06 11.87 19.41
CA GLY A 310 -17.49 12.59 20.53
C GLY A 310 -15.99 12.78 20.39
N PRO A 311 -15.45 13.83 21.02
CA PRO A 311 -14.04 14.20 20.87
C PRO A 311 -13.06 13.14 21.40
N TRP A 312 -13.50 12.25 22.27
CA TRP A 312 -12.68 11.18 22.83
C TRP A 312 -12.95 9.82 22.18
N ILE A 313 -14.23 9.51 21.91
CA ILE A 313 -14.61 8.18 21.44
C ILE A 313 -14.34 7.98 19.95
N SER A 314 -14.56 9.01 19.12
CA SER A 314 -14.30 8.90 17.68
C SER A 314 -12.83 8.61 17.36
N PRO A 315 -11.83 9.30 17.98
CA PRO A 315 -10.43 8.96 17.83
C PRO A 315 -10.08 7.51 18.21
N VAL A 316 -10.63 7.04 19.33
CA VAL A 316 -10.39 5.66 19.80
C VAL A 316 -10.95 4.64 18.80
N LEU A 317 -12.16 4.85 18.31
CA LEU A 317 -12.77 3.95 17.33
C LEU A 317 -12.02 3.95 16.01
N ILE A 318 -11.55 5.11 15.53
CA ILE A 318 -10.74 5.21 14.30
C ILE A 318 -9.36 4.55 14.50
N PHE A 319 -8.75 4.72 15.68
CA PHE A 319 -7.52 4.04 16.04
C PHE A 319 -7.69 2.52 16.00
N LEU A 320 -8.73 1.98 16.61
CA LEU A 320 -9.04 0.55 16.60
C LEU A 320 -9.35 0.06 15.18
N GLN A 321 -10.14 0.82 14.42
CA GLN A 321 -10.48 0.53 13.03
C GLN A 321 -9.23 0.37 12.16
N ALA A 322 -8.26 1.29 12.28
CA ALA A 322 -7.01 1.24 11.51
C ALA A 322 -6.19 -0.03 11.83
N GLY A 323 -6.12 -0.43 13.10
CA GLY A 323 -5.49 -1.67 13.53
C GLY A 323 -6.19 -2.92 12.99
N CYS A 324 -7.52 -2.95 13.07
CA CYS A 324 -8.32 -4.07 12.54
C CYS A 324 -8.14 -4.25 11.03
N VAL A 325 -8.14 -3.14 10.27
CA VAL A 325 -7.88 -3.21 8.82
C VAL A 325 -6.47 -3.70 8.52
N ALA A 326 -5.46 -3.22 9.25
CA ALA A 326 -4.08 -3.62 9.01
C ALA A 326 -3.87 -5.11 9.28
N SER A 327 -4.58 -5.70 10.24
CA SER A 327 -4.51 -7.12 10.54
C SER A 327 -5.09 -8.01 9.44
N PHE A 328 -5.88 -7.47 8.50
CA PHE A 328 -6.35 -8.18 7.31
C PHE A 328 -5.22 -8.61 6.39
N TYR A 329 -4.23 -7.73 6.14
CA TYR A 329 -3.27 -7.91 5.06
C TYR A 329 -2.44 -9.19 5.14
N PRO A 330 -1.83 -9.57 6.28
CA PRO A 330 -1.05 -10.81 6.36
C PRO A 330 -1.90 -12.05 6.04
N ALA A 331 -3.10 -12.14 6.62
CA ALA A 331 -4.02 -13.24 6.38
C ALA A 331 -4.58 -13.23 4.93
N GLY A 332 -4.89 -12.05 4.40
CA GLY A 332 -5.38 -11.84 3.04
C GLY A 332 -4.34 -12.24 1.99
N TYR A 333 -3.08 -11.83 2.15
CA TYR A 333 -1.98 -12.26 1.26
C TYR A 333 -1.72 -13.76 1.36
N ALA A 334 -1.76 -14.33 2.56
CA ALA A 334 -1.60 -15.77 2.74
C ALA A 334 -2.75 -16.56 2.09
N MET A 335 -3.99 -16.04 2.15
CA MET A 335 -5.14 -16.61 1.46
C MET A 335 -4.98 -16.49 -0.06
N LEU A 336 -4.64 -15.31 -0.56
CA LEU A 336 -4.41 -15.04 -1.98
C LEU A 336 -3.34 -15.97 -2.57
N SER A 337 -2.26 -16.22 -1.81
CA SER A 337 -1.17 -17.11 -2.22
C SER A 337 -1.57 -18.59 -2.29
N THR A 338 -2.66 -19.01 -1.65
CA THR A 338 -3.13 -20.40 -1.66
C THR A 338 -4.29 -20.64 -2.61
N VAL A 339 -5.04 -19.59 -2.96
CA VAL A 339 -6.18 -19.67 -3.89
C VAL A 339 -5.68 -19.91 -5.32
N PHE A 340 -4.56 -19.30 -5.72
CA PHE A 340 -4.06 -19.41 -7.09
C PHE A 340 -2.86 -20.34 -7.20
N PRO A 341 -2.79 -21.18 -8.26
CA PRO A 341 -1.62 -22.00 -8.57
C PRO A 341 -0.34 -21.16 -8.74
N ALA A 342 0.82 -21.75 -8.41
CA ALA A 342 2.11 -21.07 -8.43
C ALA A 342 2.41 -20.25 -9.72
N PRO A 343 2.12 -20.76 -10.95
CA PRO A 343 2.41 -20.00 -12.18
C PRO A 343 1.59 -18.69 -12.32
N PHE A 344 0.39 -18.65 -11.76
CA PHE A 344 -0.54 -17.52 -11.87
C PHE A 344 -0.55 -16.59 -10.65
N ARG A 345 0.08 -17.01 -9.55
CA ARG A 345 0.01 -16.33 -8.25
C ARG A 345 0.44 -14.87 -8.32
N ASN A 346 1.61 -14.59 -8.91
CA ASN A 346 2.14 -13.22 -8.98
C ASN A 346 1.23 -12.30 -9.80
N ILE A 347 0.65 -12.82 -10.89
CA ILE A 347 -0.25 -12.05 -11.74
C ILE A 347 -1.58 -11.79 -11.01
N ALA A 348 -2.14 -12.81 -10.34
CA ALA A 348 -3.35 -12.66 -9.54
C ALA A 348 -3.17 -11.65 -8.42
N VAL A 349 -2.05 -11.69 -7.69
CA VAL A 349 -1.70 -10.69 -6.66
C VAL A 349 -1.67 -9.29 -7.26
N SER A 350 -0.99 -9.11 -8.40
CA SER A 350 -0.91 -7.79 -9.05
C SER A 350 -2.29 -7.28 -9.49
N MET A 351 -3.12 -8.14 -10.08
CA MET A 351 -4.47 -7.76 -10.51
C MET A 351 -5.36 -7.38 -9.32
N VAL A 352 -5.37 -8.19 -8.27
CA VAL A 352 -6.13 -7.93 -7.04
C VAL A 352 -5.69 -6.61 -6.40
N MET A 353 -4.39 -6.35 -6.34
CA MET A 353 -3.84 -5.11 -5.78
C MET A 353 -4.19 -3.88 -6.63
N ILE A 354 -4.08 -3.97 -7.95
CA ILE A 354 -4.46 -2.85 -8.83
C ILE A 354 -5.94 -2.51 -8.66
N ILE A 355 -6.83 -3.52 -8.68
CA ILE A 355 -8.27 -3.30 -8.47
C ILE A 355 -8.53 -2.73 -7.08
N GLY A 356 -7.91 -3.33 -6.04
CA GLY A 356 -8.04 -2.89 -4.66
C GLY A 356 -7.62 -1.43 -4.47
N VAL A 357 -6.50 -1.03 -5.03
CA VAL A 357 -5.98 0.34 -4.91
C VAL A 357 -6.79 1.30 -5.77
N LEU A 358 -7.06 0.97 -7.05
CA LEU A 358 -7.76 1.87 -7.96
C LEU A 358 -9.17 2.22 -7.45
N VAL A 359 -9.90 1.23 -6.98
CA VAL A 359 -11.26 1.43 -6.48
C VAL A 359 -11.25 1.79 -4.99
N GLY A 360 -10.50 1.07 -4.16
CA GLY A 360 -10.47 1.32 -2.71
C GLY A 360 -9.85 2.66 -2.35
N ALA A 361 -8.62 2.94 -2.79
CA ALA A 361 -7.96 4.21 -2.49
C ALA A 361 -8.40 5.36 -3.43
N GLY A 362 -8.85 5.02 -4.66
CA GLY A 362 -9.23 6.02 -5.65
C GLY A 362 -10.71 6.41 -5.57
N ALA A 363 -11.64 5.46 -5.59
CA ALA A 363 -13.07 5.77 -5.66
C ALA A 363 -13.75 5.95 -4.30
N VAL A 364 -13.22 5.38 -3.21
CA VAL A 364 -13.83 5.53 -1.87
C VAL A 364 -13.76 6.97 -1.35
N PRO A 365 -12.64 7.72 -1.44
CA PRO A 365 -12.62 9.11 -0.98
C PRO A 365 -13.68 10.01 -1.64
N PRO A 366 -13.84 10.05 -2.99
CA PRO A 366 -14.90 10.84 -3.59
C PRO A 366 -16.30 10.35 -3.21
N ALA A 367 -16.51 9.03 -3.05
CA ALA A 367 -17.79 8.50 -2.60
C ALA A 367 -18.12 8.96 -1.17
N VAL A 368 -17.14 8.92 -0.27
CA VAL A 368 -17.28 9.44 1.11
C VAL A 368 -17.56 10.93 1.10
N GLY A 369 -16.83 11.72 0.31
CA GLY A 369 -17.05 13.15 0.17
C GLY A 369 -18.44 13.47 -0.39
N PHE A 370 -18.88 12.78 -1.45
CA PHE A 370 -20.22 12.95 -2.03
C PHE A 370 -21.34 12.61 -1.03
N LEU A 371 -21.19 11.50 -0.30
CA LEU A 371 -22.16 11.13 0.74
C LEU A 371 -22.14 12.14 1.90
N ALA A 372 -20.97 12.68 2.24
CA ALA A 372 -20.85 13.74 3.25
C ALA A 372 -21.55 15.02 2.82
N ASP A 373 -21.40 15.43 1.57
CA ASP A 373 -22.07 16.60 0.99
C ASP A 373 -23.60 16.46 0.94
N ARG A 374 -24.07 15.22 0.69
CA ARG A 374 -25.51 14.95 0.49
C ARG A 374 -26.25 14.67 1.81
N TYR A 375 -25.56 14.02 2.76
CA TYR A 375 -26.12 13.59 4.03
C TYR A 375 -25.27 14.06 5.22
N SER A 376 -24.17 13.38 5.50
CA SER A 376 -23.18 13.74 6.52
C SER A 376 -21.94 12.84 6.42
N PHE A 377 -20.83 13.28 7.01
CA PHE A 377 -19.64 12.42 7.17
C PHE A 377 -19.95 11.15 7.99
N SER A 378 -20.78 11.23 9.01
CA SER A 378 -21.18 10.06 9.80
C SER A 378 -21.92 9.03 8.96
N PHE A 379 -22.85 9.47 8.11
CA PHE A 379 -23.53 8.59 7.17
C PHE A 379 -22.54 7.91 6.22
N ALA A 380 -21.57 8.67 5.67
CA ALA A 380 -20.57 8.16 4.75
C ALA A 380 -19.67 7.09 5.41
N PHE A 381 -19.21 7.33 6.65
CA PHE A 381 -18.41 6.36 7.41
C PHE A 381 -19.22 5.11 7.77
N GLY A 382 -20.49 5.29 8.14
CA GLY A 382 -21.42 4.19 8.42
C GLY A 382 -21.68 3.33 7.19
N ALA A 383 -21.90 3.95 6.03
CA ALA A 383 -22.06 3.23 4.76
C ALA A 383 -20.81 2.43 4.40
N ALA A 384 -19.61 2.99 4.60
CA ALA A 384 -18.35 2.27 4.41
C ALA A 384 -18.22 1.09 5.40
N GLY A 385 -18.62 1.27 6.65
CA GLY A 385 -18.67 0.21 7.65
C GLY A 385 -19.62 -0.93 7.26
N LEU A 386 -20.84 -0.60 6.80
CA LEU A 386 -21.81 -1.59 6.30
C LEU A 386 -21.29 -2.32 5.05
N ALA A 387 -20.68 -1.60 4.11
CA ALA A 387 -20.06 -2.22 2.93
C ALA A 387 -18.94 -3.20 3.33
N THR A 388 -18.17 -2.85 4.38
CA THR A 388 -17.13 -3.73 4.92
C THR A 388 -17.74 -5.00 5.53
N LEU A 389 -18.80 -4.88 6.30
CA LEU A 389 -19.51 -6.03 6.86
C LEU A 389 -20.15 -6.91 5.75
N ALA A 390 -20.74 -6.26 4.75
CA ALA A 390 -21.33 -6.97 3.60
C ALA A 390 -20.26 -7.73 2.78
N SER A 391 -19.00 -7.24 2.74
CA SER A 391 -17.92 -7.92 2.03
C SER A 391 -17.60 -9.31 2.60
N LEU A 392 -17.99 -9.61 3.84
CA LEU A 392 -17.86 -10.94 4.44
C LEU A 392 -18.60 -12.02 3.64
N LEU A 393 -19.66 -11.66 2.91
CA LEU A 393 -20.39 -12.57 2.02
C LEU A 393 -19.48 -13.09 0.90
N LEU A 394 -18.45 -12.32 0.49
CA LEU A 394 -17.48 -12.75 -0.52
C LEU A 394 -16.64 -13.95 -0.04
N LEU A 395 -16.55 -14.20 1.26
CA LEU A 395 -15.86 -15.36 1.78
C LEU A 395 -16.56 -16.67 1.39
N GLY A 396 -17.88 -16.64 1.10
CA GLY A 396 -18.62 -17.75 0.54
C GLY A 396 -18.19 -18.17 -0.89
N CYS A 397 -17.47 -17.31 -1.61
CA CYS A 397 -16.89 -17.64 -2.91
C CYS A 397 -15.72 -18.64 -2.83
N PHE A 398 -15.19 -18.89 -1.62
CA PHE A 398 -14.05 -19.78 -1.42
C PHE A 398 -14.50 -21.08 -0.76
N PRO A 399 -14.13 -22.25 -1.33
CA PRO A 399 -14.46 -23.52 -0.72
C PRO A 399 -13.80 -23.61 0.67
N THR A 400 -14.62 -23.86 1.68
CA THR A 400 -14.15 -24.14 3.04
C THR A 400 -13.43 -25.48 3.04
N ARG A 401 -12.13 -25.49 2.72
CA ARG A 401 -11.29 -26.64 2.97
C ARG A 401 -11.02 -26.72 4.47
N THR A 402 -12.01 -27.19 5.23
CA THR A 402 -11.80 -27.77 6.54
C THR A 402 -11.37 -29.22 6.34
N ALA A 403 -10.08 -29.45 6.14
CA ALA A 403 -9.51 -30.76 6.45
C ALA A 403 -8.09 -30.51 6.98
N PRO A 404 -7.81 -30.84 8.24
CA PRO A 404 -6.43 -31.03 8.67
C PRO A 404 -5.87 -32.17 7.82
N HIS A 405 -4.76 -31.95 7.15
CA HIS A 405 -3.93 -33.02 6.63
C HIS A 405 -3.51 -33.85 7.86
N ARG A 406 -4.31 -34.90 8.18
CA ARG A 406 -3.80 -36.00 8.97
C ARG A 406 -2.67 -36.57 8.12
N ALA A 407 -1.44 -36.34 8.58
CA ALA A 407 -0.34 -37.16 8.19
C ALA A 407 -0.78 -38.61 8.44
N THR A 408 -1.07 -39.32 7.39
CA THR A 408 -1.17 -40.76 7.42
C THR A 408 0.25 -41.22 7.79
N ASP A 409 0.46 -41.46 9.08
CA ASP A 409 1.51 -42.33 9.57
C ASP A 409 1.29 -43.70 8.87
N ALA A 410 1.93 -43.85 7.74
CA ALA A 410 2.26 -45.18 7.19
C ALA A 410 3.27 -45.79 8.17
N ARG A 411 2.79 -46.40 9.22
CA ARG A 411 3.54 -47.39 9.98
C ARG A 411 3.87 -48.51 9.00
N GLU A 412 5.04 -48.46 8.43
CA GLU A 412 5.68 -49.67 7.93
C GLU A 412 5.80 -50.63 9.08
N ARG A 413 5.04 -51.72 9.03
CA ARG A 413 5.22 -52.87 9.88
C ARG A 413 6.52 -53.55 9.45
N PRO A 414 7.49 -53.80 10.32
CA PRO A 414 8.58 -54.70 10.03
C PRO A 414 8.05 -56.12 10.32
N GLY A 415 8.18 -57.00 9.38
CA GLY A 415 7.96 -58.40 9.66
C GLY A 415 7.75 -59.25 8.41
N GLU A 416 8.66 -60.20 8.31
CA GLU A 416 8.57 -61.54 7.74
C GLU A 416 9.14 -61.80 6.34
N ARG A 417 10.32 -62.38 6.52
CA ARG A 417 11.06 -63.47 5.79
C ARG A 417 12.11 -63.00 4.81
#